data_cca6c54172cb05def004aec9e03be35f
#
_entry.id   cca6c54172cb05def004aec9e03be35f
#
_cell.length_a   1.000
_cell.length_b   1.000
_cell.length_c   1.000
_cell.angle_alpha   90.00
_cell.angle_beta   90.00
_cell.angle_gamma   90.00
#
_symmetry.space_group_name_H-M   'P 1'
#
loop_
_entity.id
_entity.type
_entity.pdbx_description
1 polymer ?
#
loop_
_entity_poly.entity_id
_entity_poly.type
_entity_poly.pdbx_seq_one_letter_code
_entity_poly.pdbx_strand_id
1 'polypeptide(L)'
;DYETVYNFGRTVDVLTIEIENVNTDALLALQREGKTIYPKPENLVIIKDKGLQKAFYAEHGIASSDFKLITAKSGITEFPIVQKLRTGGYDGRGVQVLKSAEDLDKAFEEPSVLESLVDIEKELSVIIARNPAGEVKTFPIVELEFNPQANLVEFLFAPAVISDEVEKKSFALAQEVVTALDFVGILAVELFLTKDGEVLVNEVAPRTHNSGHHTIESCHTSQFEQHMRAVLDLPLGNTELISPAVMLNLLGQEGFTGTVKYEGLAEVLAKKGVAIHLYGKAATKPFRKMGHVTIVSETLEDAKDVAVQIKKELKVKA
;
A
#
# COMPACT_ATOMS: atom_id res chain seq x y z
N ASP A 1 -1.42 -21.60 -5.77
CA ASP A 1 -1.95 -22.96 -5.72
C ASP A 1 -1.52 -23.57 -4.38
N TYR A 2 -2.39 -24.45 -3.79
CA TYR A 2 -2.20 -25.04 -2.45
C TYR A 2 -0.92 -25.87 -2.34
N GLU A 3 -0.75 -26.82 -3.25
CA GLU A 3 0.36 -27.76 -3.20
C GLU A 3 1.73 -27.08 -3.30
N THR A 4 1.83 -26.08 -4.16
CA THR A 4 3.08 -25.31 -4.32
C THR A 4 3.45 -24.57 -3.05
N VAL A 5 2.51 -23.86 -2.42
CA VAL A 5 2.74 -23.10 -1.18
C VAL A 5 3.06 -24.08 -0.03
N TYR A 6 2.28 -25.16 0.10
CA TYR A 6 2.44 -26.14 1.16
C TYR A 6 3.79 -26.86 1.07
N ASN A 7 4.15 -27.37 -0.12
CA ASN A 7 5.41 -28.08 -0.30
C ASN A 7 6.62 -27.17 -0.11
N PHE A 8 6.55 -25.90 -0.61
CA PHE A 8 7.61 -24.92 -0.36
C PHE A 8 7.74 -24.61 1.13
N GLY A 9 6.64 -24.31 1.82
CA GLY A 9 6.64 -23.94 3.24
C GLY A 9 7.22 -25.00 4.16
N ARG A 10 7.13 -26.29 3.79
CA ARG A 10 7.76 -27.37 4.55
C ARG A 10 9.29 -27.36 4.49
N THR A 11 9.88 -26.73 3.48
CA THR A 11 11.33 -26.71 3.26
C THR A 11 12.06 -25.57 3.98
N VAL A 12 11.33 -24.66 4.62
CA VAL A 12 11.88 -23.45 5.26
C VAL A 12 11.56 -23.43 6.76
N ASP A 13 12.34 -22.68 7.55
CA ASP A 13 12.13 -22.51 8.98
C ASP A 13 11.11 -21.41 9.28
N VAL A 14 11.19 -20.31 8.53
CA VAL A 14 10.26 -19.17 8.62
C VAL A 14 9.72 -18.88 7.24
N LEU A 15 8.41 -18.75 7.12
CA LEU A 15 7.73 -18.38 5.88
C LEU A 15 7.12 -16.98 6.01
N THR A 16 7.40 -16.12 5.03
CA THR A 16 6.75 -14.82 4.90
C THR A 16 6.21 -14.64 3.48
N ILE A 17 5.49 -13.55 3.24
CA ILE A 17 4.86 -13.26 1.96
C ILE A 17 5.38 -11.95 1.36
N GLU A 18 5.37 -11.88 0.04
CA GLU A 18 5.64 -10.66 -0.73
C GLU A 18 4.38 -10.18 -1.48
N ILE A 19 3.38 -11.06 -1.62
CA ILE A 19 2.12 -10.78 -2.28
C ILE A 19 0.95 -11.38 -1.49
N GLU A 20 -0.18 -10.69 -1.40
CA GLU A 20 -1.38 -11.17 -0.69
C GLU A 20 -2.06 -12.34 -1.41
N ASN A 21 -1.87 -12.45 -2.73
CA ASN A 21 -2.48 -13.52 -3.53
C ASN A 21 -1.76 -14.86 -3.33
N VAL A 22 -1.63 -15.27 -2.08
CA VAL A 22 -1.11 -16.56 -1.64
C VAL A 22 -2.26 -17.47 -1.21
N ASN A 23 -2.08 -18.79 -1.31
CA ASN A 23 -3.08 -19.75 -0.81
C ASN A 23 -3.06 -19.78 0.71
N THR A 24 -4.06 -19.19 1.34
CA THR A 24 -4.17 -19.04 2.79
C THR A 24 -4.44 -20.38 3.48
N ASP A 25 -5.16 -21.32 2.85
CA ASP A 25 -5.43 -22.64 3.42
C ASP A 25 -4.14 -23.46 3.57
N ALA A 26 -3.22 -23.34 2.60
CA ALA A 26 -1.90 -23.96 2.68
C ALA A 26 -1.07 -23.38 3.85
N LEU A 27 -1.14 -22.06 4.05
CA LEU A 27 -0.46 -21.41 5.19
C LEU A 27 -1.06 -21.86 6.53
N LEU A 28 -2.38 -21.95 6.64
CA LEU A 28 -3.06 -22.47 7.84
C LEU A 28 -2.70 -23.94 8.12
N ALA A 29 -2.55 -24.75 7.08
CA ALA A 29 -2.11 -26.14 7.24
C ALA A 29 -0.67 -26.23 7.77
N LEU A 30 0.25 -25.45 7.20
CA LEU A 30 1.64 -25.38 7.66
C LEU A 30 1.76 -24.86 9.11
N GLN A 31 0.96 -23.88 9.49
CA GLN A 31 0.90 -23.34 10.85
C GLN A 31 0.47 -24.43 11.85
N ARG A 32 -0.55 -25.25 11.50
CA ARG A 32 -0.99 -26.39 12.33
C ARG A 32 0.11 -27.46 12.50
N GLU A 33 1.02 -27.58 11.53
CA GLU A 33 2.19 -28.45 11.58
C GLU A 33 3.37 -27.83 12.36
N GLY A 34 3.17 -26.63 12.92
CA GLY A 34 4.19 -25.96 13.74
C GLY A 34 5.18 -25.10 12.95
N LYS A 35 4.91 -24.80 11.67
CA LYS A 35 5.74 -23.87 10.90
C LYS A 35 5.52 -22.44 11.36
N THR A 36 6.61 -21.69 11.46
CA THR A 36 6.56 -20.25 11.75
C THR A 36 6.22 -19.47 10.49
N ILE A 37 5.10 -18.71 10.53
CA ILE A 37 4.61 -17.95 9.38
C ILE A 37 4.29 -16.53 9.82
N TYR A 38 4.85 -15.56 9.12
CA TYR A 38 4.60 -14.14 9.36
C TYR A 38 4.28 -13.42 8.04
N PRO A 39 3.19 -12.61 8.01
CA PRO A 39 2.19 -12.45 9.07
C PRO A 39 1.43 -13.75 9.33
N LYS A 40 0.75 -13.85 10.48
CA LYS A 40 -0.10 -14.99 10.80
C LYS A 40 -1.13 -15.21 9.68
N PRO A 41 -1.40 -16.45 9.24
CA PRO A 41 -2.37 -16.72 8.17
C PRO A 41 -3.76 -16.13 8.44
N GLU A 42 -4.20 -16.06 9.72
CA GLU A 42 -5.46 -15.47 10.14
C GLU A 42 -5.55 -13.97 9.76
N ASN A 43 -4.43 -13.24 9.86
CA ASN A 43 -4.38 -11.84 9.43
C ASN A 43 -4.61 -11.71 7.93
N LEU A 44 -4.10 -12.66 7.13
CA LEU A 44 -4.34 -12.68 5.69
C LEU A 44 -5.79 -12.97 5.34
N VAL A 45 -6.48 -13.82 6.11
CA VAL A 45 -7.92 -14.06 5.94
C VAL A 45 -8.70 -12.76 6.11
N ILE A 46 -8.39 -11.98 7.16
CA ILE A 46 -9.03 -10.69 7.42
C ILE A 46 -8.70 -9.69 6.32
N ILE A 47 -7.42 -9.52 5.99
CA ILE A 47 -6.95 -8.46 5.09
C ILE A 47 -7.37 -8.70 3.64
N LYS A 48 -7.47 -9.94 3.20
CA LYS A 48 -7.88 -10.29 1.82
C LYS A 48 -9.37 -10.07 1.53
N ASP A 49 -10.20 -9.90 2.56
CA ASP A 49 -11.63 -9.60 2.44
C ASP A 49 -11.92 -8.25 3.09
N LYS A 50 -12.19 -7.23 2.26
CA LYS A 50 -12.48 -5.87 2.75
C LYS A 50 -13.68 -5.81 3.71
N GLY A 51 -14.63 -6.74 3.57
CA GLY A 51 -15.76 -6.85 4.50
C GLY A 51 -15.32 -7.34 5.88
N LEU A 52 -14.45 -8.36 5.94
CA LEU A 52 -13.86 -8.82 7.21
C LEU A 52 -12.95 -7.77 7.80
N GLN A 53 -12.18 -7.07 6.98
CA GLN A 53 -11.28 -6.01 7.41
C GLN A 53 -12.07 -4.85 8.06
N LYS A 54 -13.16 -4.40 7.45
CA LYS A 54 -14.02 -3.34 8.01
C LYS A 54 -14.74 -3.79 9.28
N ALA A 55 -15.23 -5.03 9.32
CA ALA A 55 -15.84 -5.61 10.52
C ALA A 55 -14.83 -5.67 11.68
N PHE A 56 -13.58 -6.07 11.38
CA PHE A 56 -12.49 -6.08 12.35
C PHE A 56 -12.19 -4.67 12.91
N TYR A 57 -12.15 -3.65 12.06
CA TYR A 57 -11.95 -2.28 12.52
C TYR A 57 -13.07 -1.83 13.46
N ALA A 58 -14.33 -2.10 13.09
CA ALA A 58 -15.47 -1.76 13.93
C ALA A 58 -15.45 -2.49 15.29
N GLU A 59 -15.10 -3.78 15.30
CA GLU A 59 -15.00 -4.58 16.53
C GLU A 59 -13.93 -4.05 17.49
N HIS A 60 -12.82 -3.52 16.95
CA HIS A 60 -11.69 -3.02 17.75
C HIS A 60 -11.73 -1.50 17.97
N GLY A 61 -12.77 -0.81 17.51
CA GLY A 61 -12.89 0.65 17.65
C GLY A 61 -11.87 1.44 16.83
N ILE A 62 -11.30 0.84 15.78
CA ILE A 62 -10.34 1.47 14.88
C ILE A 62 -11.10 2.41 13.93
N ALA A 63 -10.71 3.69 13.91
CA ALA A 63 -11.38 4.71 13.11
C ALA A 63 -11.24 4.42 11.61
N SER A 64 -12.37 4.27 10.92
CA SER A 64 -12.45 4.08 9.47
C SER A 64 -13.78 4.64 8.96
N SER A 65 -13.95 4.79 7.64
CA SER A 65 -15.24 5.24 7.07
C SER A 65 -16.38 4.31 7.48
N ASP A 66 -17.57 4.87 7.73
CA ASP A 66 -18.79 4.09 7.95
C ASP A 66 -19.05 3.16 6.79
N PHE A 67 -19.56 1.97 7.07
CA PHE A 67 -19.73 0.95 6.04
C PHE A 67 -20.97 0.08 6.21
N LYS A 68 -21.37 -0.54 5.10
CA LYS A 68 -22.43 -1.55 5.04
C LYS A 68 -22.00 -2.68 4.11
N LEU A 69 -22.29 -3.91 4.48
CA LEU A 69 -22.03 -5.07 3.62
C LEU A 69 -23.28 -5.38 2.78
N ILE A 70 -23.07 -5.60 1.49
CA ILE A 70 -24.12 -6.02 0.55
C ILE A 70 -23.69 -7.29 -0.19
N THR A 71 -24.65 -8.09 -0.60
CA THR A 71 -24.44 -9.32 -1.39
C THR A 71 -24.63 -9.11 -2.88
N ALA A 72 -25.32 -8.03 -3.27
CA ALA A 72 -25.58 -7.65 -4.65
C ALA A 72 -25.87 -6.14 -4.74
N LYS A 73 -25.75 -5.56 -5.93
CA LYS A 73 -25.99 -4.11 -6.16
C LYS A 73 -27.39 -3.64 -5.77
N SER A 74 -28.39 -4.53 -5.74
CA SER A 74 -29.74 -4.19 -5.27
C SER A 74 -29.78 -3.69 -3.80
N GLY A 75 -28.71 -3.91 -3.04
CA GLY A 75 -28.56 -3.37 -1.68
C GLY A 75 -28.10 -1.89 -1.63
N ILE A 76 -27.81 -1.27 -2.77
CA ILE A 76 -27.40 0.14 -2.84
C ILE A 76 -28.64 1.03 -2.86
N THR A 77 -28.87 1.77 -1.78
CA THR A 77 -30.06 2.61 -1.59
C THR A 77 -29.75 4.06 -1.23
N GLU A 78 -28.47 4.36 -0.97
CA GLU A 78 -28.01 5.67 -0.51
C GLU A 78 -26.90 6.19 -1.40
N PHE A 79 -26.83 7.51 -1.58
CA PHE A 79 -25.81 8.20 -2.39
C PHE A 79 -25.43 9.55 -1.77
N PRO A 80 -24.19 10.06 -1.98
CA PRO A 80 -23.09 9.37 -2.66
C PRO A 80 -22.52 8.24 -1.80
N ILE A 81 -21.98 7.18 -2.45
CA ILE A 81 -21.40 6.01 -1.78
C ILE A 81 -20.19 5.49 -2.56
N VAL A 82 -19.24 4.87 -1.89
CA VAL A 82 -18.13 4.14 -2.51
C VAL A 82 -18.39 2.66 -2.38
N GLN A 83 -18.50 1.96 -3.51
CA GLN A 83 -18.59 0.51 -3.56
C GLN A 83 -17.20 -0.07 -3.76
N LYS A 84 -16.81 -1.00 -2.88
CA LYS A 84 -15.57 -1.77 -2.99
C LYS A 84 -15.89 -3.26 -3.02
N LEU A 85 -15.35 -3.98 -4.01
CA LEU A 85 -15.44 -5.45 -4.01
C LEU A 85 -14.79 -6.00 -2.73
N ARG A 86 -15.42 -6.98 -2.10
CA ARG A 86 -14.85 -7.62 -0.90
C ARG A 86 -13.51 -8.29 -1.18
N THR A 87 -13.41 -8.97 -2.32
CA THR A 87 -12.22 -9.73 -2.73
C THR A 87 -11.83 -9.42 -4.17
N GLY A 88 -10.56 -9.62 -4.54
CA GLY A 88 -10.10 -9.51 -5.93
C GLY A 88 -9.86 -8.08 -6.44
N GLY A 89 -10.10 -7.04 -5.63
CA GLY A 89 -9.74 -5.65 -5.96
C GLY A 89 -8.25 -5.39 -5.69
N TYR A 90 -7.60 -4.68 -6.61
CA TYR A 90 -6.21 -4.23 -6.48
C TYR A 90 -5.95 -3.05 -7.42
N ASP A 91 -5.01 -2.17 -7.06
CA ASP A 91 -4.60 -1.05 -7.91
C ASP A 91 -5.79 -0.23 -8.44
N GLY A 92 -6.73 0.18 -7.56
CA GLY A 92 -7.93 0.94 -7.92
C GLY A 92 -9.03 0.13 -8.63
N ARG A 93 -8.77 -1.12 -8.99
CA ARG A 93 -9.79 -2.02 -9.54
C ARG A 93 -10.69 -2.56 -8.43
N GLY A 94 -11.98 -2.67 -8.72
CA GLY A 94 -12.97 -3.09 -7.72
C GLY A 94 -13.38 -1.98 -6.76
N VAL A 95 -13.11 -0.71 -7.10
CA VAL A 95 -13.61 0.48 -6.41
C VAL A 95 -14.43 1.30 -7.38
N GLN A 96 -15.64 1.68 -6.97
CA GLN A 96 -16.55 2.50 -7.77
C GLN A 96 -17.18 3.57 -6.89
N VAL A 97 -17.01 4.84 -7.26
CA VAL A 97 -17.74 5.96 -6.65
C VAL A 97 -19.07 6.11 -7.37
N LEU A 98 -20.18 6.00 -6.62
CA LEU A 98 -21.53 6.14 -7.11
C LEU A 98 -22.10 7.44 -6.51
N LYS A 99 -22.28 8.45 -7.33
CA LYS A 99 -22.70 9.78 -6.89
C LYS A 99 -24.22 9.93 -6.79
N SER A 100 -24.94 9.17 -7.61
CA SER A 100 -26.41 9.17 -7.67
C SER A 100 -26.92 7.82 -8.16
N ALA A 101 -28.23 7.62 -8.17
CA ALA A 101 -28.89 6.44 -8.71
C ALA A 101 -28.60 6.21 -10.21
N GLU A 102 -28.23 7.23 -10.95
CA GLU A 102 -27.86 7.13 -12.37
C GLU A 102 -26.54 6.35 -12.56
N ASP A 103 -25.70 6.27 -11.52
CA ASP A 103 -24.44 5.54 -11.55
C ASP A 103 -24.60 4.01 -11.27
N LEU A 104 -25.81 3.53 -10.99
CA LEU A 104 -26.04 2.10 -10.66
C LEU A 104 -25.65 1.15 -11.79
N ASP A 105 -25.66 1.60 -13.04
CA ASP A 105 -25.18 0.79 -14.17
C ASP A 105 -23.66 0.48 -14.08
N LYS A 106 -22.90 1.29 -13.36
CA LYS A 106 -21.47 1.12 -13.10
C LYS A 106 -21.18 0.24 -11.87
N ALA A 107 -22.21 -0.02 -11.05
CA ALA A 107 -22.05 -0.78 -9.82
C ALA A 107 -21.74 -2.25 -10.07
N PHE A 108 -20.91 -2.84 -9.20
CA PHE A 108 -20.59 -4.26 -9.23
C PHE A 108 -21.80 -5.09 -8.74
N GLU A 109 -22.01 -6.24 -9.36
CA GLU A 109 -23.03 -7.20 -8.93
C GLU A 109 -22.59 -8.05 -7.74
N GLU A 110 -21.29 -8.18 -7.54
CA GLU A 110 -20.66 -9.07 -6.57
C GLU A 110 -20.80 -8.53 -5.14
N PRO A 111 -20.64 -9.40 -4.12
CA PRO A 111 -20.58 -8.99 -2.72
C PRO A 111 -19.57 -7.88 -2.50
N SER A 112 -20.03 -6.80 -1.86
CA SER A 112 -19.27 -5.55 -1.76
C SER A 112 -19.39 -4.93 -0.36
N VAL A 113 -18.44 -4.06 -0.08
CA VAL A 113 -18.50 -3.08 1.00
C VAL A 113 -18.97 -1.76 0.40
N LEU A 114 -20.01 -1.18 0.96
CA LEU A 114 -20.41 0.19 0.69
C LEU A 114 -19.83 1.07 1.79
N GLU A 115 -19.04 2.05 1.42
CA GLU A 115 -18.45 3.00 2.36
C GLU A 115 -19.00 4.40 2.13
N SER A 116 -19.23 5.16 3.20
CA SER A 116 -19.53 6.58 3.10
C SER A 116 -18.43 7.30 2.33
N LEU A 117 -18.81 8.18 1.42
CA LEU A 117 -17.84 9.00 0.68
C LEU A 117 -17.16 9.97 1.65
N VAL A 118 -15.86 9.80 1.85
CA VAL A 118 -15.03 10.66 2.71
C VAL A 118 -14.61 11.91 1.94
N ASP A 119 -14.74 13.09 2.54
CA ASP A 119 -14.20 14.35 2.00
C ASP A 119 -12.70 14.43 2.33
N ILE A 120 -11.90 13.84 1.45
CA ILE A 120 -10.45 13.66 1.63
C ILE A 120 -9.72 14.98 1.37
N GLU A 121 -8.87 15.40 2.31
CA GLU A 121 -7.86 16.43 2.12
C GLU A 121 -6.57 15.86 1.56
N LYS A 122 -6.06 14.78 2.20
CA LYS A 122 -4.84 14.07 1.80
C LYS A 122 -4.99 12.56 1.97
N GLU A 123 -4.33 11.83 1.11
CA GLU A 123 -4.08 10.40 1.30
C GLU A 123 -2.68 10.22 1.88
N LEU A 124 -2.61 9.49 2.99
CA LEU A 124 -1.38 9.27 3.75
C LEU A 124 -1.07 7.77 3.84
N SER A 125 0.18 7.42 4.11
CA SER A 125 0.55 6.06 4.44
C SER A 125 1.59 6.02 5.55
N VAL A 126 1.42 5.08 6.48
CA VAL A 126 2.36 4.74 7.54
C VAL A 126 2.85 3.32 7.32
N ILE A 127 4.15 3.15 7.14
CA ILE A 127 4.77 1.83 7.22
C ILE A 127 5.14 1.56 8.67
N ILE A 128 4.66 0.46 9.22
CA ILE A 128 4.89 0.05 10.60
C ILE A 128 5.44 -1.38 10.63
N ALA A 129 6.47 -1.62 11.43
CA ALA A 129 7.04 -2.94 11.66
C ALA A 129 6.85 -3.36 13.10
N ARG A 130 6.56 -4.64 13.33
CA ARG A 130 6.51 -5.25 14.67
C ARG A 130 7.18 -6.63 14.62
N ASN A 131 8.05 -6.92 15.59
CA ASN A 131 8.68 -8.23 15.74
C ASN A 131 7.92 -9.12 16.75
N PRO A 132 8.24 -10.43 16.86
CA PRO A 132 7.61 -11.33 17.83
C PRO A 132 7.78 -10.90 19.29
N ALA A 133 8.89 -10.22 19.63
CA ALA A 133 9.13 -9.68 20.96
C ALA A 133 8.21 -8.48 21.31
N GLY A 134 7.46 -7.96 20.31
CA GLY A 134 6.53 -6.85 20.49
C GLY A 134 7.19 -5.46 20.29
N GLU A 135 8.45 -5.37 19.88
CA GLU A 135 9.06 -4.10 19.49
C GLU A 135 8.36 -3.56 18.24
N VAL A 136 8.04 -2.27 18.25
CA VAL A 136 7.36 -1.57 17.14
C VAL A 136 8.20 -0.39 16.68
N LYS A 137 8.32 -0.23 15.36
CA LYS A 137 8.91 0.95 14.71
C LYS A 137 8.04 1.40 13.54
N THR A 138 7.81 2.71 13.44
CA THR A 138 7.15 3.35 12.31
C THR A 138 8.15 4.07 11.44
N PHE A 139 7.94 4.05 10.13
CA PHE A 139 8.62 4.96 9.21
C PHE A 139 7.89 6.30 9.21
N PRO A 140 8.55 7.39 8.76
CA PRO A 140 7.90 8.66 8.56
C PRO A 140 6.66 8.56 7.69
N ILE A 141 5.64 9.34 8.02
CA ILE A 141 4.40 9.39 7.24
C ILE A 141 4.69 9.98 5.87
N VAL A 142 4.11 9.36 4.86
CA VAL A 142 4.20 9.83 3.48
C VAL A 142 2.84 10.28 2.97
N GLU A 143 2.85 11.29 2.10
CA GLU A 143 1.68 11.75 1.35
C GLU A 143 1.66 11.07 -0.02
N LEU A 144 0.50 10.59 -0.43
CA LEU A 144 0.27 9.91 -1.70
C LEU A 144 -0.51 10.82 -2.64
N GLU A 145 0.02 11.02 -3.85
CA GLU A 145 -0.69 11.72 -4.92
C GLU A 145 -1.04 10.73 -6.04
N PHE A 146 -2.32 10.63 -6.34
CA PHE A 146 -2.84 9.67 -7.29
C PHE A 146 -2.96 10.27 -8.69
N ASN A 147 -2.65 9.46 -9.69
CA ASN A 147 -2.98 9.77 -11.07
C ASN A 147 -4.51 9.72 -11.24
N PRO A 148 -5.16 10.82 -11.67
CA PRO A 148 -6.63 10.89 -11.70
C PRO A 148 -7.28 9.98 -12.75
N GLN A 149 -6.53 9.53 -13.76
CA GLN A 149 -7.04 8.63 -14.82
C GLN A 149 -6.89 7.16 -14.43
N ALA A 150 -5.76 6.83 -13.80
CA ALA A 150 -5.41 5.45 -13.47
C ALA A 150 -5.89 5.02 -12.08
N ASN A 151 -6.19 5.98 -11.20
CA ASN A 151 -6.43 5.76 -9.77
C ASN A 151 -5.30 4.94 -9.10
N LEU A 152 -4.06 5.28 -9.44
CA LEU A 152 -2.83 4.68 -8.93
C LEU A 152 -1.93 5.78 -8.38
N VAL A 153 -1.20 5.48 -7.31
CA VAL A 153 -0.18 6.39 -6.79
C VAL A 153 0.80 6.74 -7.90
N GLU A 154 0.92 8.01 -8.21
CA GLU A 154 1.88 8.55 -9.17
C GLU A 154 3.10 9.11 -8.45
N PHE A 155 2.87 9.98 -7.46
CA PHE A 155 3.91 10.53 -6.61
C PHE A 155 3.69 10.16 -5.15
N LEU A 156 4.78 10.11 -4.43
CA LEU A 156 4.81 9.96 -2.98
C LEU A 156 5.81 10.98 -2.45
N PHE A 157 5.44 11.67 -1.38
CA PHE A 157 6.25 12.69 -0.73
C PHE A 157 6.63 12.27 0.68
N ALA A 158 7.91 12.26 0.99
CA ALA A 158 8.48 11.90 2.30
C ALA A 158 9.37 13.02 2.85
N PRO A 159 9.06 13.59 4.03
CA PRO A 159 7.86 13.33 4.84
C PRO A 159 6.60 13.99 4.26
N ALA A 160 5.42 13.55 4.69
CA ALA A 160 4.17 14.25 4.44
C ALA A 160 4.18 15.64 5.09
N VAL A 161 3.59 16.64 4.42
CA VAL A 161 3.43 17.99 4.98
C VAL A 161 2.08 18.05 5.72
N ILE A 162 2.11 17.76 7.01
CA ILE A 162 0.93 17.66 7.90
C ILE A 162 1.23 18.32 9.25
N SER A 163 0.22 18.59 10.06
CA SER A 163 0.41 19.12 11.41
C SER A 163 0.89 18.03 12.39
N ASP A 164 1.55 18.42 13.47
CA ASP A 164 1.98 17.53 14.55
C ASP A 164 0.81 16.72 15.14
N GLU A 165 -0.40 17.29 15.16
CA GLU A 165 -1.60 16.61 15.65
C GLU A 165 -2.02 15.46 14.72
N VAL A 166 -2.04 15.71 13.41
CA VAL A 166 -2.33 14.69 12.38
C VAL A 166 -1.27 13.60 12.38
N GLU A 167 0.02 13.98 12.53
CA GLU A 167 1.12 13.03 12.62
C GLU A 167 0.92 12.08 13.80
N LYS A 168 0.65 12.62 15.00
CA LYS A 168 0.41 11.81 16.21
C LYS A 168 -0.81 10.89 16.07
N LYS A 169 -1.93 11.41 15.52
CA LYS A 169 -3.13 10.61 15.26
C LYS A 169 -2.83 9.45 14.30
N SER A 170 -2.11 9.72 13.23
CA SER A 170 -1.75 8.73 12.20
C SER A 170 -0.88 7.61 12.77
N PHE A 171 0.15 7.94 13.56
CA PHE A 171 1.00 6.95 14.21
C PHE A 171 0.22 6.12 15.25
N ALA A 172 -0.61 6.76 16.07
CA ALA A 172 -1.44 6.07 17.06
C ALA A 172 -2.37 5.08 16.37
N LEU A 173 -3.06 5.50 15.31
CA LEU A 173 -3.98 4.66 14.57
C LEU A 173 -3.29 3.47 13.89
N ALA A 174 -2.10 3.67 13.30
CA ALA A 174 -1.30 2.58 12.74
C ALA A 174 -0.85 1.58 13.82
N GLN A 175 -0.51 2.08 15.02
CA GLN A 175 -0.15 1.23 16.16
C GLN A 175 -1.34 0.45 16.71
N GLU A 176 -2.52 1.04 16.75
CA GLU A 176 -3.77 0.34 17.11
C GLU A 176 -4.03 -0.83 16.16
N VAL A 177 -3.93 -0.60 14.84
CA VAL A 177 -4.13 -1.63 13.82
C VAL A 177 -3.14 -2.78 13.97
N VAL A 178 -1.83 -2.50 14.07
CA VAL A 178 -0.79 -3.54 14.16
C VAL A 178 -0.91 -4.35 15.45
N THR A 179 -1.36 -3.69 16.54
CA THR A 179 -1.55 -4.32 17.84
C THR A 179 -2.79 -5.19 17.85
N ALA A 180 -3.93 -4.69 17.36
CA ALA A 180 -5.18 -5.45 17.28
C ALA A 180 -5.06 -6.71 16.43
N LEU A 181 -4.32 -6.64 15.31
CA LEU A 181 -4.00 -7.80 14.46
C LEU A 181 -2.99 -8.77 15.10
N ASP A 182 -2.35 -8.41 16.23
CA ASP A 182 -1.16 -9.12 16.73
C ASP A 182 -0.19 -9.46 15.60
N PHE A 183 0.04 -8.46 14.76
CA PHE A 183 0.78 -8.59 13.50
C PHE A 183 2.28 -8.71 13.75
N VAL A 184 2.97 -9.55 12.97
CA VAL A 184 4.42 -9.64 12.92
C VAL A 184 4.89 -9.48 11.48
N GLY A 185 5.90 -8.64 11.30
CA GLY A 185 6.42 -8.27 9.98
C GLY A 185 6.26 -6.78 9.72
N ILE A 186 6.08 -6.41 8.46
CA ILE A 186 5.82 -5.04 8.04
C ILE A 186 4.38 -4.90 7.53
N LEU A 187 3.72 -3.84 7.94
CA LEU A 187 2.36 -3.48 7.55
C LEU A 187 2.36 -2.06 6.98
N ALA A 188 1.81 -1.87 5.80
CA ALA A 188 1.46 -0.55 5.32
C ALA A 188 0.02 -0.24 5.75
N VAL A 189 -0.19 0.91 6.38
CA VAL A 189 -1.51 1.41 6.78
C VAL A 189 -1.80 2.65 5.94
N GLU A 190 -2.73 2.54 5.01
CA GLU A 190 -3.20 3.67 4.21
C GLU A 190 -4.29 4.41 4.96
N LEU A 191 -4.19 5.74 4.99
CA LEU A 191 -5.03 6.61 5.79
C LEU A 191 -5.62 7.72 4.93
N PHE A 192 -6.85 8.11 5.25
CA PHE A 192 -7.45 9.35 4.79
C PHE A 192 -7.34 10.41 5.88
N LEU A 193 -6.74 11.55 5.54
CA LEU A 193 -6.93 12.79 6.27
C LEU A 193 -8.13 13.50 5.68
N THR A 194 -9.16 13.72 6.49
CA THR A 194 -10.35 14.45 6.06
C THR A 194 -10.15 15.96 6.16
N LYS A 195 -10.95 16.74 5.45
CA LYS A 195 -10.93 18.22 5.56
C LYS A 195 -11.29 18.73 6.95
N ASP A 196 -11.98 17.92 7.75
CA ASP A 196 -12.30 18.24 9.15
C ASP A 196 -11.17 17.85 10.12
N GLY A 197 -10.03 17.34 9.60
CA GLY A 197 -8.86 16.99 10.39
C GLY A 197 -8.93 15.62 11.09
N GLU A 198 -9.90 14.77 10.72
CA GLU A 198 -9.95 13.40 11.19
C GLU A 198 -9.01 12.51 10.36
N VAL A 199 -8.49 11.46 11.01
CA VAL A 199 -7.65 10.44 10.37
C VAL A 199 -8.37 9.10 10.40
N LEU A 200 -8.58 8.50 9.25
CA LEU A 200 -9.33 7.26 9.09
C LEU A 200 -8.48 6.21 8.37
N VAL A 201 -8.54 4.94 8.82
CA VAL A 201 -7.92 3.83 8.07
C VAL A 201 -8.74 3.58 6.80
N ASN A 202 -8.05 3.59 5.66
CA ASN A 202 -8.60 3.16 4.38
C ASN A 202 -8.44 1.65 4.21
N GLU A 203 -7.21 1.19 4.10
CA GLU A 203 -6.87 -0.24 3.98
C GLU A 203 -5.45 -0.52 4.49
N VAL A 204 -5.11 -1.80 4.58
CA VAL A 204 -3.76 -2.23 4.97
C VAL A 204 -3.19 -3.24 3.98
N ALA A 205 -1.85 -3.22 3.84
CA ALA A 205 -1.11 -4.22 3.08
C ALA A 205 -0.10 -4.94 3.99
N PRO A 206 -0.19 -6.27 4.13
CA PRO A 206 0.56 -7.06 5.12
C PRO A 206 1.95 -7.48 4.60
N ARG A 207 2.67 -6.60 3.95
CA ARG A 207 3.95 -6.82 3.27
C ARG A 207 4.67 -5.52 2.98
N THR A 208 5.89 -5.61 2.45
CA THR A 208 6.54 -4.45 1.83
C THR A 208 5.62 -3.83 0.77
N HIS A 209 5.53 -2.50 0.77
CA HIS A 209 4.52 -1.78 0.01
C HIS A 209 5.13 -0.66 -0.85
N ASN A 210 4.41 -0.24 -1.89
CA ASN A 210 4.82 0.84 -2.78
C ASN A 210 5.11 2.14 -2.01
N SER A 211 4.32 2.44 -0.99
CA SER A 211 4.53 3.64 -0.15
C SER A 211 5.81 3.61 0.69
N GLY A 212 6.48 2.46 0.81
CA GLY A 212 7.76 2.31 1.51
C GLY A 212 8.98 2.19 0.57
N HIS A 213 8.83 2.28 -0.74
CA HIS A 213 9.96 2.11 -1.66
C HIS A 213 11.02 3.21 -1.51
N HIS A 214 10.62 4.45 -1.21
CA HIS A 214 11.54 5.57 -0.96
C HIS A 214 12.55 5.27 0.15
N THR A 215 12.21 4.37 1.09
CA THR A 215 13.05 4.06 2.26
C THR A 215 14.40 3.47 1.89
N ILE A 216 14.57 2.94 0.67
CA ILE A 216 15.85 2.38 0.19
C ILE A 216 16.92 3.46 0.20
N GLU A 217 16.61 4.67 -0.28
CA GLU A 217 17.56 5.77 -0.40
C GLU A 217 17.40 6.83 0.68
N SER A 218 16.21 6.98 1.27
CA SER A 218 15.88 8.11 2.12
C SER A 218 15.85 7.82 3.62
N CYS A 219 15.94 6.55 4.05
CA CYS A 219 15.93 6.15 5.45
C CYS A 219 17.19 5.38 5.84
N HIS A 220 17.50 5.36 7.14
CA HIS A 220 18.63 4.58 7.66
C HIS A 220 18.45 3.07 7.45
N THR A 221 17.21 2.58 7.57
CA THR A 221 16.85 1.19 7.32
C THR A 221 15.75 1.17 6.28
N SER A 222 15.87 0.33 5.24
CA SER A 222 14.81 0.19 4.25
C SER A 222 13.63 -0.64 4.80
N GLN A 223 12.44 -0.49 4.23
CA GLN A 223 11.30 -1.36 4.58
C GLN A 223 11.61 -2.85 4.38
N PHE A 224 12.44 -3.18 3.39
CA PHE A 224 12.80 -4.56 3.08
C PHE A 224 13.69 -5.17 4.17
N GLU A 225 14.71 -4.44 4.60
CA GLU A 225 15.56 -4.85 5.72
C GLU A 225 14.75 -4.93 7.02
N GLN A 226 13.91 -3.93 7.28
CA GLN A 226 13.06 -3.89 8.46
C GLN A 226 12.08 -5.07 8.51
N HIS A 227 11.52 -5.47 7.35
CA HIS A 227 10.69 -6.67 7.27
C HIS A 227 11.46 -7.92 7.68
N MET A 228 12.68 -8.10 7.16
CA MET A 228 13.52 -9.25 7.50
C MET A 228 13.90 -9.25 8.98
N ARG A 229 14.25 -8.08 9.54
CA ARG A 229 14.51 -7.97 10.98
C ARG A 229 13.28 -8.35 11.81
N ALA A 230 12.11 -7.87 11.42
CA ALA A 230 10.85 -8.15 12.13
C ALA A 230 10.50 -9.65 12.12
N VAL A 231 10.56 -10.33 10.96
CA VAL A 231 10.16 -11.75 10.86
C VAL A 231 11.19 -12.71 11.44
N LEU A 232 12.45 -12.28 11.59
CA LEU A 232 13.55 -13.05 12.18
C LEU A 232 13.81 -12.72 13.66
N ASP A 233 12.93 -11.94 14.28
CA ASP A 233 13.04 -11.49 15.68
C ASP A 233 14.38 -10.80 15.98
N LEU A 234 14.88 -10.02 15.03
CA LEU A 234 16.05 -9.19 15.21
C LEU A 234 15.65 -7.80 15.74
N PRO A 235 16.56 -7.06 16.40
CA PRO A 235 16.30 -5.67 16.79
C PRO A 235 15.88 -4.83 15.57
N LEU A 236 14.79 -4.07 15.69
CA LEU A 236 14.32 -3.22 14.60
C LEU A 236 15.29 -2.05 14.37
N GLY A 237 15.56 -1.77 13.09
CA GLY A 237 16.49 -0.72 12.69
C GLY A 237 15.93 0.69 12.89
N ASN A 238 16.80 1.69 12.76
CA ASN A 238 16.41 3.10 12.76
C ASN A 238 15.65 3.43 11.45
N THR A 239 14.44 3.97 11.59
CA THR A 239 13.53 4.28 10.48
C THR A 239 13.51 5.76 10.08
N GLU A 240 14.32 6.61 10.74
CA GLU A 240 14.37 8.04 10.46
C GLU A 240 14.81 8.33 9.03
N LEU A 241 14.29 9.44 8.49
CA LEU A 241 14.74 9.97 7.20
C LEU A 241 16.17 10.49 7.32
N ILE A 242 17.00 10.11 6.36
CA ILE A 242 18.33 10.72 6.12
C ILE A 242 18.14 12.04 5.35
N SER A 243 17.16 12.07 4.45
CA SER A 243 16.89 13.21 3.58
C SER A 243 15.44 13.17 3.09
N PRO A 244 14.79 14.32 2.85
CA PRO A 244 13.51 14.38 2.18
C PRO A 244 13.58 13.71 0.82
N ALA A 245 12.49 13.07 0.41
CA ALA A 245 12.43 12.32 -0.83
C ALA A 245 11.08 12.42 -1.54
N VAL A 246 11.12 12.28 -2.85
CA VAL A 246 9.94 12.02 -3.68
C VAL A 246 10.14 10.68 -4.38
N MET A 247 9.12 9.82 -4.34
CA MET A 247 9.09 8.63 -5.16
C MET A 247 8.07 8.81 -6.28
N LEU A 248 8.48 8.48 -7.51
CA LEU A 248 7.66 8.51 -8.71
C LEU A 248 7.50 7.09 -9.26
N ASN A 249 6.27 6.60 -9.42
CA ASN A 249 6.01 5.34 -10.09
C ASN A 249 6.21 5.48 -11.61
N LEU A 250 6.95 4.54 -12.20
CA LEU A 250 7.11 4.43 -13.65
C LEU A 250 5.97 3.60 -14.22
N LEU A 251 4.99 4.27 -14.80
CA LEU A 251 3.81 3.66 -15.38
C LEU A 251 3.95 3.53 -16.90
N GLY A 252 3.49 2.40 -17.45
CA GLY A 252 3.37 2.24 -18.89
C GLY A 252 2.47 3.32 -19.50
N GLN A 253 2.93 3.98 -20.55
CA GLN A 253 2.21 5.06 -21.22
C GLN A 253 0.95 4.56 -21.94
N GLU A 254 -0.09 5.39 -21.98
CA GLU A 254 -1.26 5.13 -22.80
C GLU A 254 -0.89 5.01 -24.29
N GLY A 255 -1.57 4.09 -25.00
CA GLY A 255 -1.32 3.81 -26.41
C GLY A 255 -0.14 2.86 -26.67
N PHE A 256 0.62 2.44 -25.65
CA PHE A 256 1.77 1.55 -25.82
C PHE A 256 1.53 0.20 -25.13
N THR A 257 1.64 -0.88 -25.91
CA THR A 257 1.56 -2.27 -25.40
C THR A 257 2.55 -3.13 -26.19
N GLY A 258 3.48 -3.79 -25.50
CA GLY A 258 4.50 -4.63 -26.13
C GLY A 258 5.81 -4.65 -25.35
N THR A 259 6.91 -4.96 -26.02
CA THR A 259 8.25 -5.01 -25.41
C THR A 259 8.64 -3.64 -24.87
N VAL A 260 8.99 -3.60 -23.58
CA VAL A 260 9.25 -2.34 -22.88
C VAL A 260 10.48 -1.61 -23.41
N LYS A 261 10.36 -0.30 -23.55
CA LYS A 261 11.45 0.66 -23.78
C LYS A 261 11.35 1.81 -22.79
N TYR A 262 12.49 2.25 -22.29
CA TYR A 262 12.60 3.39 -21.38
C TYR A 262 13.30 4.53 -22.11
N GLU A 263 12.52 5.50 -22.61
CA GLU A 263 13.06 6.70 -23.26
C GLU A 263 13.45 7.73 -22.19
N GLY A 264 14.59 8.41 -22.35
CA GLY A 264 15.10 9.40 -21.40
C GLY A 264 15.83 8.80 -20.19
N LEU A 265 16.08 7.48 -20.18
CA LEU A 265 16.68 6.79 -19.02
C LEU A 265 18.11 7.30 -18.73
N ALA A 266 18.93 7.51 -19.76
CA ALA A 266 20.33 7.94 -19.60
C ALA A 266 20.42 9.36 -19.01
N GLU A 267 19.57 10.26 -19.46
CA GLU A 267 19.47 11.63 -18.98
C GLU A 267 19.04 11.70 -17.51
N VAL A 268 18.09 10.85 -17.13
CA VAL A 268 17.60 10.80 -15.75
C VAL A 268 18.61 10.14 -14.82
N LEU A 269 19.33 9.11 -15.26
CA LEU A 269 20.43 8.50 -14.48
C LEU A 269 21.58 9.47 -14.19
N ALA A 270 21.76 10.50 -15.00
CA ALA A 270 22.81 11.52 -14.80
C ALA A 270 22.44 12.57 -13.74
N LYS A 271 21.17 12.61 -13.28
CA LYS A 271 20.70 13.59 -12.29
C LYS A 271 21.21 13.24 -10.88
N LYS A 272 21.64 14.23 -10.11
CA LYS A 272 22.08 14.06 -8.71
C LYS A 272 20.87 13.67 -7.84
N GLY A 273 21.09 12.76 -6.91
CA GLY A 273 20.08 12.34 -5.91
C GLY A 273 18.98 11.44 -6.48
N VAL A 274 19.15 10.92 -7.69
CA VAL A 274 18.15 10.08 -8.37
C VAL A 274 18.58 8.62 -8.36
N ALA A 275 17.71 7.75 -7.88
CA ALA A 275 17.84 6.29 -7.95
C ALA A 275 16.68 5.71 -8.74
N ILE A 276 16.97 4.81 -9.69
CA ILE A 276 15.97 4.21 -10.58
C ILE A 276 15.92 2.69 -10.32
N HIS A 277 14.73 2.19 -10.02
CA HIS A 277 14.47 0.77 -9.82
C HIS A 277 13.53 0.24 -10.90
N LEU A 278 14.08 -0.53 -11.83
CA LEU A 278 13.32 -1.19 -12.89
C LEU A 278 12.93 -2.60 -12.45
N TYR A 279 11.65 -2.96 -12.64
CA TYR A 279 11.12 -4.25 -12.15
C TYR A 279 11.39 -5.44 -13.08
N GLY A 280 12.16 -5.26 -14.16
CA GLY A 280 12.54 -6.36 -15.06
C GLY A 280 11.40 -6.96 -15.89
N LYS A 281 10.23 -6.33 -15.94
CA LYS A 281 9.09 -6.81 -16.73
C LYS A 281 9.38 -6.63 -18.21
N ALA A 282 9.34 -7.71 -18.99
CA ALA A 282 9.68 -7.72 -20.40
C ALA A 282 8.70 -6.92 -21.30
N ALA A 283 7.45 -6.79 -20.87
CA ALA A 283 6.43 -6.08 -21.64
C ALA A 283 5.71 -5.04 -20.78
N THR A 284 5.34 -3.93 -21.41
CA THR A 284 4.49 -2.88 -20.81
C THR A 284 3.09 -2.89 -21.40
N LYS A 285 2.17 -2.24 -20.72
CA LYS A 285 0.82 -1.86 -21.15
C LYS A 285 0.40 -0.60 -20.39
N PRO A 286 -0.65 0.13 -20.82
CA PRO A 286 -1.11 1.32 -20.12
C PRO A 286 -1.23 1.11 -18.60
N PHE A 287 -0.66 2.04 -17.84
CA PHE A 287 -0.67 2.11 -16.36
C PHE A 287 -0.03 0.93 -15.62
N ARG A 288 0.65 0.00 -16.32
CA ARG A 288 1.42 -1.05 -15.65
C ARG A 288 2.60 -0.45 -14.91
N LYS A 289 2.72 -0.73 -13.59
CA LYS A 289 3.91 -0.35 -12.80
C LYS A 289 5.14 -1.13 -13.33
N MET A 290 6.10 -0.42 -13.91
CA MET A 290 7.30 -0.96 -14.56
C MET A 290 8.57 -0.70 -13.75
N GLY A 291 8.49 0.14 -12.74
CA GLY A 291 9.56 0.55 -11.87
C GLY A 291 9.15 1.73 -11.01
N HIS A 292 10.09 2.28 -10.29
CA HIS A 292 9.97 3.57 -9.61
C HIS A 292 11.28 4.33 -9.65
N VAL A 293 11.20 5.63 -9.39
CA VAL A 293 12.35 6.52 -9.21
C VAL A 293 12.23 7.12 -7.84
N THR A 294 13.29 7.05 -7.04
CA THR A 294 13.42 7.81 -5.80
C THR A 294 14.34 9.01 -6.03
N ILE A 295 13.91 10.18 -5.62
CA ILE A 295 14.66 11.42 -5.66
C ILE A 295 14.89 11.88 -4.23
N VAL A 296 16.14 11.95 -3.79
CA VAL A 296 16.52 12.52 -2.48
C VAL A 296 17.16 13.89 -2.69
N SER A 297 16.80 14.86 -1.85
CA SER A 297 17.31 16.23 -1.92
C SER A 297 17.42 16.86 -0.55
N GLU A 298 18.04 18.05 -0.45
CA GLU A 298 18.15 18.81 0.80
C GLU A 298 16.77 19.30 1.28
N THR A 299 15.88 19.63 0.34
CA THR A 299 14.50 20.03 0.64
C THR A 299 13.49 19.18 -0.16
N LEU A 300 12.28 19.06 0.37
CA LEU A 300 11.20 18.35 -0.32
C LEU A 300 10.79 19.06 -1.61
N GLU A 301 10.83 20.40 -1.64
CA GLU A 301 10.46 21.18 -2.84
C GLU A 301 11.46 20.94 -3.99
N ASP A 302 12.76 20.90 -3.71
CA ASP A 302 13.77 20.57 -4.73
C ASP A 302 13.54 19.14 -5.29
N ALA A 303 13.21 18.18 -4.41
CA ALA A 303 12.89 16.83 -4.85
C ALA A 303 11.64 16.77 -5.72
N LYS A 304 10.59 17.55 -5.40
CA LYS A 304 9.38 17.68 -6.21
C LYS A 304 9.66 18.25 -7.60
N ASP A 305 10.46 19.31 -7.67
CA ASP A 305 10.81 19.94 -8.95
C ASP A 305 11.54 18.97 -9.87
N VAL A 306 12.49 18.21 -9.33
CA VAL A 306 13.21 17.16 -10.07
C VAL A 306 12.25 16.04 -10.49
N ALA A 307 11.34 15.61 -9.61
CA ALA A 307 10.36 14.55 -9.93
C ALA A 307 9.43 14.94 -11.09
N VAL A 308 8.96 16.21 -11.11
CA VAL A 308 8.13 16.75 -12.22
C VAL A 308 8.92 16.77 -13.54
N GLN A 309 10.22 17.09 -13.52
CA GLN A 309 11.09 17.02 -14.70
C GLN A 309 11.24 15.58 -15.17
N ILE A 310 11.54 14.64 -14.27
CA ILE A 310 11.71 13.23 -14.59
C ILE A 310 10.42 12.65 -15.19
N LYS A 311 9.24 12.99 -14.68
CA LYS A 311 7.95 12.58 -15.24
C LYS A 311 7.81 13.01 -16.73
N LYS A 312 8.37 14.14 -17.10
CA LYS A 312 8.34 14.64 -18.49
C LYS A 312 9.39 13.95 -19.38
N GLU A 313 10.56 13.66 -18.84
CA GLU A 313 11.72 13.12 -19.56
C GLU A 313 11.70 11.59 -19.69
N LEU A 314 11.42 10.87 -18.61
CA LEU A 314 11.43 9.40 -18.59
C LEU A 314 10.06 8.83 -18.96
N LYS A 315 10.01 8.13 -20.10
CA LYS A 315 8.79 7.53 -20.64
C LYS A 315 8.91 6.02 -20.76
N VAL A 316 7.87 5.31 -20.35
CA VAL A 316 7.78 3.86 -20.48
C VAL A 316 6.87 3.53 -21.68
N LYS A 317 7.46 3.09 -22.76
CA LYS A 317 6.79 2.80 -24.02
C LYS A 317 7.03 1.35 -24.48
N ALA A 318 6.41 0.94 -25.57
CA ALA A 318 6.66 -0.32 -26.27
C ALA A 318 7.41 -0.09 -27.58
#